data_d65afaa2dc4326d105aa880597483694
#
_entry.id   d65afaa2dc4326d105aa880597483694
#
_cell.length_a   1.000
_cell.length_b   1.000
_cell.length_c   1.000
_cell.angle_alpha   90.00
_cell.angle_beta   90.00
_cell.angle_gamma   90.00
#
_symmetry.space_group_name_H-M   'P 1'
#
loop_
_entity.id
_entity.type
_entity.pdbx_description
1 polymer ?
#
loop_
_entity_poly.entity_id
_entity_poly.type
_entity_poly.pdbx_seq_one_letter_code
_entity_poly.pdbx_strand_id
1 'polypeptide(L)'
;MRALPIALGAGLAVLAAGMALAPAAHPQAVGSLKPVSDFSDISNEKDRSIALFTEAGKVIQHPRCVNCHPAGNRPQQGDDGHPHQPLVVRGEGGFGAIGMHCPTCHQRANFDPGGVPGHPKWHLAPIEMAWVGKSLGEICAQIKDPSRNGGKSLDEIVHHAAEDSLVGWGWQPGAGRTPAPGTQQEFGALIRAWVDSGAACPEP
;
A
#
# COMPACT_ATOMS: atom_id res chain seq x y z
N MET A 1 -59.11 -4.74 67.59
CA MET A 1 -58.00 -5.45 67.02
C MET A 1 -57.96 -5.06 65.56
N ARG A 2 -57.01 -4.20 65.18
CA ARG A 2 -56.85 -3.70 63.80
C ARG A 2 -55.53 -4.33 63.22
N ALA A 3 -55.65 -5.09 62.12
CA ALA A 3 -54.53 -5.64 61.38
C ALA A 3 -53.99 -4.62 60.40
N LEU A 4 -52.65 -4.41 60.38
CA LEU A 4 -51.93 -3.63 59.40
C LEU A 4 -51.61 -4.51 58.21
N PRO A 5 -51.67 -3.98 56.97
CA PRO A 5 -51.20 -4.71 55.79
C PRO A 5 -49.67 -4.47 55.58
N ILE A 6 -48.95 -5.54 55.27
CA ILE A 6 -47.53 -5.56 54.90
C ILE A 6 -47.46 -5.23 53.39
N ALA A 7 -46.80 -4.14 53.06
CA ALA A 7 -46.46 -3.80 51.66
C ALA A 7 -45.20 -4.54 51.19
N LEU A 8 -45.31 -5.44 50.20
CA LEU A 8 -44.19 -6.02 49.50
C LEU A 8 -43.67 -5.01 48.47
N GLY A 9 -42.46 -4.50 48.70
CA GLY A 9 -41.74 -3.71 47.69
C GLY A 9 -41.08 -4.63 46.68
N ALA A 10 -41.51 -4.57 45.40
CA ALA A 10 -40.85 -5.23 44.30
C ALA A 10 -39.66 -4.37 43.84
N GLY A 11 -38.44 -4.82 44.09
CA GLY A 11 -37.22 -4.21 43.58
C GLY A 11 -37.02 -4.55 42.10
N LEU A 12 -37.05 -3.52 41.24
CA LEU A 12 -36.66 -3.66 39.82
C LEU A 12 -35.15 -3.68 39.74
N ALA A 13 -34.56 -4.84 39.41
CA ALA A 13 -33.14 -4.94 39.05
C ALA A 13 -32.96 -4.54 37.59
N VAL A 14 -32.33 -3.38 37.32
CA VAL A 14 -31.95 -2.94 36.00
C VAL A 14 -30.62 -3.63 35.65
N LEU A 15 -30.66 -4.63 34.79
CA LEU A 15 -29.48 -5.24 34.17
C LEU A 15 -28.95 -4.28 33.11
N ALA A 16 -27.87 -3.56 33.39
CA ALA A 16 -27.12 -2.81 32.40
C ALA A 16 -26.29 -3.81 31.58
N ALA A 17 -26.76 -4.15 30.37
CA ALA A 17 -25.95 -4.90 29.39
C ALA A 17 -24.92 -3.96 28.81
N GLY A 18 -23.66 -4.09 29.28
CA GLY A 18 -22.51 -3.43 28.69
C GLY A 18 -22.24 -4.02 27.29
N MET A 19 -22.53 -3.28 26.22
CA MET A 19 -22.05 -3.60 24.89
C MET A 19 -20.53 -3.35 24.85
N ALA A 20 -19.73 -4.41 24.95
CA ALA A 20 -18.32 -4.33 24.64
C ALA A 20 -18.17 -4.13 23.12
N LEU A 21 -17.74 -2.96 22.70
CA LEU A 21 -17.29 -2.73 21.32
C LEU A 21 -16.09 -3.64 21.06
N ALA A 22 -16.28 -4.65 20.20
CA ALA A 22 -15.18 -5.44 19.71
C ALA A 22 -14.21 -4.52 18.95
N PRO A 23 -12.87 -4.62 19.17
CA PRO A 23 -11.91 -3.87 18.38
C PRO A 23 -12.08 -4.23 16.90
N ALA A 24 -12.11 -3.20 16.03
CA ALA A 24 -12.16 -3.39 14.59
C ALA A 24 -10.95 -4.26 14.19
N ALA A 25 -11.22 -5.40 13.56
CA ALA A 25 -10.16 -6.25 13.04
C ALA A 25 -9.39 -5.48 11.97
N HIS A 26 -8.13 -5.16 12.22
CA HIS A 26 -7.24 -4.66 11.19
C HIS A 26 -7.04 -5.77 10.16
N PRO A 27 -7.16 -5.50 8.85
CA PRO A 27 -6.85 -6.50 7.85
C PRO A 27 -5.40 -6.96 8.07
N GLN A 28 -5.20 -8.25 8.27
CA GLN A 28 -3.85 -8.81 8.42
C GLN A 28 -3.13 -8.69 7.08
N ALA A 29 -1.92 -8.16 7.11
CA ALA A 29 -1.03 -8.14 5.96
C ALA A 29 -0.83 -9.60 5.45
N VAL A 30 -1.11 -9.83 4.17
CA VAL A 30 -0.88 -11.14 3.54
C VAL A 30 0.61 -11.26 3.23
N GLY A 31 1.32 -11.96 4.10
CA GLY A 31 2.75 -12.19 3.98
C GLY A 31 3.60 -11.23 4.82
N SER A 32 4.80 -11.67 5.15
CA SER A 32 5.82 -10.89 5.85
C SER A 32 7.01 -10.63 4.91
N LEU A 33 7.72 -9.54 5.17
CA LEU A 33 9.02 -9.29 4.57
C LEU A 33 10.13 -9.88 5.47
N LYS A 34 11.18 -10.42 4.85
CA LYS A 34 12.39 -10.79 5.58
C LYS A 34 13.09 -9.50 6.04
N PRO A 35 13.54 -9.43 7.29
CA PRO A 35 14.33 -8.28 7.76
C PRO A 35 15.70 -8.24 7.05
N VAL A 36 16.29 -7.06 6.95
CA VAL A 36 17.60 -6.86 6.30
C VAL A 36 18.69 -7.78 6.89
N SER A 37 18.61 -8.10 8.19
CA SER A 37 19.55 -9.01 8.86
C SER A 37 19.63 -10.41 8.24
N ASP A 38 18.55 -10.89 7.63
CA ASP A 38 18.51 -12.23 7.01
C ASP A 38 19.38 -12.35 5.75
N PHE A 39 19.90 -11.21 5.26
CA PHE A 39 20.78 -11.13 4.09
C PHE A 39 22.24 -10.92 4.45
N SER A 40 22.58 -10.81 5.74
CA SER A 40 23.94 -10.53 6.23
C SER A 40 24.95 -11.62 5.88
N ASP A 41 24.52 -12.88 5.80
CA ASP A 41 25.35 -14.04 5.52
C ASP A 41 25.71 -14.17 4.03
N ILE A 42 25.09 -13.38 3.14
CA ILE A 42 25.46 -13.34 1.73
C ILE A 42 26.72 -12.49 1.58
N SER A 43 27.88 -13.13 1.48
CA SER A 43 29.19 -12.48 1.45
C SER A 43 29.45 -11.68 0.18
N ASN A 44 28.94 -12.13 -0.97
CA ASN A 44 29.04 -11.38 -2.22
C ASN A 44 28.07 -10.20 -2.19
N GLU A 45 28.61 -8.97 -2.30
CA GLU A 45 27.81 -7.75 -2.18
C GLU A 45 26.77 -7.60 -3.30
N LYS A 46 27.12 -7.98 -4.55
CA LYS A 46 26.19 -7.96 -5.67
C LYS A 46 25.03 -8.94 -5.44
N ASP A 47 25.34 -10.15 -4.99
CA ASP A 47 24.31 -11.18 -4.76
C ASP A 47 23.41 -10.78 -3.58
N ARG A 48 23.97 -10.17 -2.54
CA ARG A 48 23.21 -9.62 -1.41
C ARG A 48 22.30 -8.49 -1.87
N SER A 49 22.78 -7.58 -2.70
CA SER A 49 21.97 -6.49 -3.28
C SER A 49 20.81 -7.04 -4.09
N ILE A 50 21.04 -8.01 -4.96
CA ILE A 50 20.00 -8.69 -5.74
C ILE A 50 18.97 -9.36 -4.83
N ALA A 51 19.42 -10.06 -3.78
CA ALA A 51 18.53 -10.74 -2.84
C ALA A 51 17.65 -9.75 -2.06
N LEU A 52 18.18 -8.61 -1.63
CA LEU A 52 17.43 -7.53 -0.98
C LEU A 52 16.35 -6.96 -1.91
N PHE A 53 16.69 -6.67 -3.16
CA PHE A 53 15.73 -6.16 -4.14
C PHE A 53 14.67 -7.21 -4.49
N THR A 54 15.06 -8.48 -4.54
CA THR A 54 14.12 -9.59 -4.78
C THR A 54 13.09 -9.69 -3.65
N GLU A 55 13.51 -9.51 -2.41
CA GLU A 55 12.58 -9.45 -1.27
C GLU A 55 11.64 -8.23 -1.37
N ALA A 56 12.18 -7.05 -1.65
CA ALA A 56 11.39 -5.84 -1.90
C ALA A 56 10.41 -6.02 -3.07
N GLY A 57 10.73 -6.88 -4.02
CA GLY A 57 9.90 -7.26 -5.16
C GLY A 57 8.51 -7.77 -4.78
N LYS A 58 8.35 -8.36 -3.60
CA LYS A 58 7.04 -8.77 -3.08
C LYS A 58 6.07 -7.59 -2.92
N VAL A 59 6.61 -6.42 -2.57
CA VAL A 59 5.84 -5.16 -2.49
C VAL A 59 5.70 -4.53 -3.87
N ILE A 60 6.79 -4.40 -4.62
CA ILE A 60 6.84 -3.74 -5.92
C ILE A 60 5.85 -4.38 -6.91
N GLN A 61 5.74 -5.71 -6.90
CA GLN A 61 4.84 -6.47 -7.78
C GLN A 61 3.43 -6.69 -7.18
N HIS A 62 3.19 -6.19 -5.97
CA HIS A 62 1.88 -6.29 -5.33
C HIS A 62 0.84 -5.38 -6.01
N PRO A 63 -0.46 -5.76 -6.07
CA PRO A 63 -1.51 -4.92 -6.66
C PRO A 63 -1.55 -3.48 -6.15
N ARG A 64 -1.21 -3.24 -4.88
CA ARG A 64 -1.15 -1.87 -4.31
C ARG A 64 -0.13 -0.97 -4.99
N CYS A 65 0.89 -1.55 -5.61
CA CYS A 65 1.91 -0.81 -6.35
C CYS A 65 1.62 -0.84 -7.86
N VAL A 66 1.45 -2.03 -8.44
CA VAL A 66 1.31 -2.15 -9.91
C VAL A 66 0.04 -1.51 -10.45
N ASN A 67 -1.04 -1.38 -9.67
CA ASN A 67 -2.26 -0.69 -10.11
C ASN A 67 -2.03 0.80 -10.41
N CYS A 68 -1.08 1.45 -9.72
CA CYS A 68 -0.66 2.83 -9.98
C CYS A 68 0.48 2.93 -11.01
N HIS A 69 1.10 1.79 -11.36
CA HIS A 69 2.15 1.65 -12.36
C HIS A 69 1.67 0.84 -13.59
N PRO A 70 0.54 1.19 -14.21
CA PRO A 70 -0.06 0.42 -15.30
C PRO A 70 0.81 0.46 -16.57
N ALA A 71 0.67 -0.58 -17.41
CA ALA A 71 1.39 -0.66 -18.70
C ALA A 71 1.01 0.45 -19.69
N GLY A 72 -0.13 1.11 -19.50
CA GLY A 72 -0.63 2.16 -20.39
C GLY A 72 -1.28 3.31 -19.63
N ASN A 73 -2.19 4.00 -20.33
CA ASN A 73 -2.85 5.19 -19.79
C ASN A 73 -4.04 4.88 -18.86
N ARG A 74 -4.52 3.64 -18.81
CA ARG A 74 -5.62 3.25 -17.93
C ARG A 74 -5.08 2.65 -16.64
N PRO A 75 -5.44 3.19 -15.45
CA PRO A 75 -5.08 2.58 -14.18
C PRO A 75 -5.72 1.20 -14.04
N GLN A 76 -5.17 0.39 -13.15
CA GLN A 76 -5.79 -0.85 -12.68
C GLN A 76 -6.39 -0.64 -11.30
N GLN A 77 -7.28 -1.55 -10.89
CA GLN A 77 -7.87 -1.57 -9.56
C GLN A 77 -8.12 -3.00 -9.08
N GLY A 78 -8.46 -3.14 -7.79
CA GLY A 78 -8.72 -4.42 -7.16
C GLY A 78 -7.44 -5.20 -6.85
N ASP A 79 -7.61 -6.37 -6.24
CA ASP A 79 -6.50 -7.29 -5.95
C ASP A 79 -6.15 -8.15 -7.17
N ASP A 80 -7.07 -8.26 -8.11
CA ASP A 80 -6.91 -8.94 -9.39
C ASP A 80 -6.34 -8.08 -10.52
N GLY A 81 -6.11 -6.77 -10.26
CA GLY A 81 -5.51 -5.85 -11.22
C GLY A 81 -6.33 -5.60 -12.47
N HIS A 82 -7.66 -5.68 -12.39
CA HIS A 82 -8.52 -5.40 -13.54
C HIS A 82 -8.51 -3.91 -13.94
N PRO A 83 -8.81 -3.57 -15.19
CA PRO A 83 -8.86 -2.18 -15.64
C PRO A 83 -9.85 -1.34 -14.84
N HIS A 84 -9.45 -0.14 -14.43
CA HIS A 84 -10.24 0.77 -13.59
C HIS A 84 -11.65 1.02 -14.12
N GLN A 85 -12.64 0.94 -13.25
CA GLN A 85 -14.05 1.27 -13.50
C GLN A 85 -14.46 2.44 -12.58
N PRO A 86 -15.08 3.52 -13.14
CA PRO A 86 -15.39 3.77 -14.55
C PRO A 86 -14.12 3.93 -15.42
N LEU A 87 -14.28 4.02 -16.74
CA LEU A 87 -13.16 4.29 -17.65
C LEU A 87 -12.58 5.66 -17.36
N VAL A 88 -11.34 5.68 -16.87
CA VAL A 88 -10.52 6.88 -16.69
C VAL A 88 -9.18 6.67 -17.37
N VAL A 89 -8.50 7.76 -17.73
CA VAL A 89 -7.17 7.73 -18.36
C VAL A 89 -6.22 8.65 -17.61
N ARG A 90 -4.92 8.42 -17.75
CA ARG A 90 -3.82 9.08 -17.04
C ARG A 90 -3.93 10.60 -16.99
N GLY A 91 -4.20 11.27 -18.11
CA GLY A 91 -4.17 12.74 -18.19
C GLY A 91 -2.78 13.32 -17.89
N GLU A 92 -2.71 14.64 -17.82
CA GLU A 92 -1.49 15.38 -17.52
C GLU A 92 -1.04 15.11 -16.08
N GLY A 93 0.25 14.88 -15.87
CA GLY A 93 0.84 14.62 -14.56
C GLY A 93 0.32 13.35 -13.86
N GLY A 94 -0.46 12.51 -14.53
CA GLY A 94 -1.04 11.32 -13.92
C GLY A 94 -2.30 11.56 -13.10
N PHE A 95 -2.87 12.77 -13.11
CA PHE A 95 -4.01 13.17 -12.27
C PHE A 95 -5.39 12.93 -12.92
N GLY A 96 -5.44 12.24 -14.04
CA GLY A 96 -6.67 12.00 -14.79
C GLY A 96 -6.91 13.04 -15.88
N ALA A 97 -7.67 12.67 -16.92
CA ALA A 97 -8.03 13.56 -18.01
C ALA A 97 -9.01 14.66 -17.55
N ILE A 98 -9.11 15.75 -18.31
CA ILE A 98 -10.08 16.83 -18.09
C ILE A 98 -11.50 16.23 -18.01
N GLY A 99 -12.24 16.61 -16.98
CA GLY A 99 -13.58 16.09 -16.68
C GLY A 99 -13.62 14.76 -15.90
N MET A 100 -12.47 14.06 -15.75
CA MET A 100 -12.34 12.80 -15.03
C MET A 100 -11.08 12.79 -14.18
N HIS A 101 -10.80 13.88 -13.46
CA HIS A 101 -9.66 13.97 -12.57
C HIS A 101 -9.79 12.99 -11.40
N CYS A 102 -8.68 12.34 -11.04
CA CYS A 102 -8.66 11.37 -9.93
C CYS A 102 -9.28 11.92 -8.63
N PRO A 103 -8.96 13.16 -8.18
CA PRO A 103 -9.54 13.72 -6.96
C PRO A 103 -11.06 13.96 -6.99
N THR A 104 -11.71 13.87 -8.17
CA THR A 104 -13.18 13.96 -8.26
C THR A 104 -13.85 12.83 -7.49
N CYS A 105 -13.28 11.63 -7.52
CA CYS A 105 -13.77 10.45 -6.80
C CYS A 105 -12.86 10.08 -5.62
N HIS A 106 -11.53 10.13 -5.80
CA HIS A 106 -10.56 9.80 -4.78
C HIS A 106 -10.31 10.98 -3.86
N GLN A 107 -11.06 11.05 -2.78
CA GLN A 107 -10.98 12.12 -1.78
C GLN A 107 -9.71 12.02 -0.92
N ARG A 108 -9.61 12.84 0.11
CA ARG A 108 -8.41 12.93 0.98
C ARG A 108 -8.17 11.68 1.85
N ALA A 109 -9.17 10.82 1.98
CA ALA A 109 -9.13 9.59 2.76
C ALA A 109 -10.00 8.52 2.09
N ASN A 110 -9.80 7.25 2.45
CA ASN A 110 -10.65 6.15 2.01
C ASN A 110 -12.10 6.39 2.43
N PHE A 111 -13.03 6.11 1.53
CA PHE A 111 -14.47 6.08 1.79
C PHE A 111 -14.94 4.63 1.72
N ASP A 112 -14.77 3.90 2.81
CA ASP A 112 -15.03 2.45 2.88
C ASP A 112 -16.49 2.07 2.57
N PRO A 113 -17.52 2.85 2.97
CA PRO A 113 -18.91 2.52 2.60
C PRO A 113 -19.16 2.49 1.09
N GLY A 114 -18.41 3.30 0.32
CA GLY A 114 -18.49 3.33 -1.15
C GLY A 114 -17.41 2.50 -1.83
N GLY A 115 -16.51 1.87 -1.08
CA GLY A 115 -15.39 1.11 -1.63
C GLY A 115 -14.37 1.97 -2.40
N VAL A 116 -14.37 3.31 -2.21
CA VAL A 116 -13.50 4.24 -2.95
C VAL A 116 -12.25 4.53 -2.13
N PRO A 117 -11.04 4.21 -2.65
CA PRO A 117 -9.81 4.59 -1.99
C PRO A 117 -9.56 6.09 -2.09
N GLY A 118 -8.83 6.66 -1.15
CA GLY A 118 -8.53 8.08 -1.15
C GLY A 118 -7.19 8.41 -0.50
N HIS A 119 -6.56 9.46 -1.05
CA HIS A 119 -5.35 10.08 -0.52
C HIS A 119 -5.23 11.49 -1.11
N PRO A 120 -4.70 12.49 -0.38
CA PRO A 120 -4.60 13.88 -0.88
C PRO A 120 -3.79 14.04 -2.18
N LYS A 121 -2.86 13.13 -2.44
CA LYS A 121 -1.97 13.13 -3.62
C LYS A 121 -2.31 12.00 -4.59
N TRP A 122 -3.56 11.57 -4.72
CA TRP A 122 -3.94 10.44 -5.57
C TRP A 122 -3.63 10.70 -7.05
N HIS A 123 -2.67 9.97 -7.62
CA HIS A 123 -2.26 10.08 -9.02
C HIS A 123 -1.53 8.80 -9.48
N LEU A 124 -1.33 8.65 -10.78
CA LEU A 124 -0.52 7.58 -11.36
C LEU A 124 0.97 7.94 -11.38
N ALA A 125 1.82 6.95 -11.25
CA ALA A 125 3.24 7.09 -11.52
C ALA A 125 3.51 7.54 -12.97
N PRO A 126 4.68 8.11 -13.30
CA PRO A 126 5.06 8.41 -14.68
C PRO A 126 4.87 7.19 -15.59
N ILE A 127 4.50 7.41 -16.86
CA ILE A 127 4.28 6.29 -17.79
C ILE A 127 5.57 5.48 -18.04
N GLU A 128 6.71 6.13 -17.92
CA GLU A 128 8.04 5.52 -18.02
C GLU A 128 8.30 4.52 -16.89
N MET A 129 7.55 4.63 -15.79
CA MET A 129 7.54 3.73 -14.62
C MET A 129 6.40 2.72 -14.68
N ALA A 130 6.03 2.26 -15.87
CA ALA A 130 5.09 1.15 -16.05
C ALA A 130 5.71 -0.17 -15.59
N TRP A 131 5.02 -0.90 -14.68
CA TRP A 131 5.51 -2.16 -14.10
C TRP A 131 4.70 -3.39 -14.50
N VAL A 132 3.44 -3.20 -14.84
CA VAL A 132 2.58 -4.31 -15.28
C VAL A 132 3.18 -5.05 -16.45
N GLY A 133 3.36 -6.37 -16.31
CA GLY A 133 3.94 -7.25 -17.32
C GLY A 133 5.45 -7.21 -17.44
N LYS A 134 6.16 -6.51 -16.53
CA LYS A 134 7.62 -6.45 -16.50
C LYS A 134 8.21 -7.41 -15.48
N SER A 135 9.39 -7.93 -15.80
CA SER A 135 10.21 -8.66 -14.83
C SER A 135 10.69 -7.74 -13.71
N LEU A 136 11.08 -8.33 -12.58
CA LEU A 136 11.63 -7.56 -11.47
C LEU A 136 12.95 -6.87 -11.85
N GLY A 137 13.77 -7.48 -12.72
CA GLY A 137 14.99 -6.88 -13.23
C GLY A 137 14.74 -5.65 -14.10
N GLU A 138 13.73 -5.73 -15.00
CA GLU A 138 13.30 -4.57 -15.78
C GLU A 138 12.81 -3.42 -14.92
N ILE A 139 12.00 -3.72 -13.87
CA ILE A 139 11.51 -2.72 -12.90
C ILE A 139 12.68 -2.10 -12.15
N CYS A 140 13.64 -2.90 -11.70
CA CYS A 140 14.85 -2.43 -11.04
C CYS A 140 15.62 -1.43 -11.92
N ALA A 141 15.81 -1.76 -13.19
CA ALA A 141 16.47 -0.87 -14.14
C ALA A 141 15.74 0.46 -14.32
N GLN A 142 14.39 0.44 -14.36
CA GLN A 142 13.57 1.65 -14.41
C GLN A 142 13.73 2.52 -13.16
N ILE A 143 13.71 1.91 -11.97
CA ILE A 143 13.85 2.62 -10.68
C ILE A 143 15.19 3.35 -10.62
N LYS A 144 16.25 2.77 -11.18
CA LYS A 144 17.61 3.36 -11.21
C LYS A 144 17.81 4.44 -12.26
N ASP A 145 16.95 4.53 -13.24
CA ASP A 145 17.09 5.46 -14.37
C ASP A 145 16.38 6.79 -14.09
N PRO A 146 17.12 7.89 -13.83
CA PRO A 146 16.51 9.21 -13.58
C PRO A 146 15.64 9.72 -14.72
N SER A 147 15.93 9.32 -15.97
CA SER A 147 15.10 9.71 -17.12
C SER A 147 13.72 9.06 -17.10
N ARG A 148 13.53 8.01 -16.31
CA ARG A 148 12.28 7.24 -16.21
C ARG A 148 11.58 7.45 -14.86
N ASN A 149 12.34 7.52 -13.77
CA ASN A 149 11.82 7.56 -12.39
C ASN A 149 11.35 8.97 -11.94
N GLY A 150 11.26 9.93 -12.86
CA GLY A 150 10.89 11.31 -12.56
C GLY A 150 12.05 12.15 -12.01
N GLY A 151 13.29 11.82 -12.40
CA GLY A 151 14.50 12.57 -12.04
C GLY A 151 15.06 12.26 -10.66
N LYS A 152 14.61 11.20 -10.00
CA LYS A 152 15.01 10.87 -8.62
C LYS A 152 16.39 10.21 -8.56
N SER A 153 17.20 10.68 -7.63
CA SER A 153 18.38 9.98 -7.14
C SER A 153 18.01 8.71 -6.37
N LEU A 154 18.95 7.81 -6.12
CA LEU A 154 18.71 6.61 -5.31
C LEU A 154 18.30 6.94 -3.87
N ASP A 155 18.85 8.01 -3.28
CA ASP A 155 18.42 8.46 -1.94
C ASP A 155 16.98 8.98 -1.93
N GLU A 156 16.55 9.69 -2.98
CA GLU A 156 15.15 10.11 -3.13
C GLU A 156 14.22 8.91 -3.39
N ILE A 157 14.68 7.86 -4.05
CA ILE A 157 13.95 6.58 -4.18
C ILE A 157 13.78 5.92 -2.82
N VAL A 158 14.82 5.89 -1.99
CA VAL A 158 14.71 5.36 -0.61
C VAL A 158 13.69 6.19 0.20
N HIS A 159 13.79 7.51 0.16
CA HIS A 159 12.83 8.40 0.84
C HIS A 159 11.39 8.16 0.32
N HIS A 160 11.21 8.06 -1.00
CA HIS A 160 9.92 7.76 -1.61
C HIS A 160 9.36 6.40 -1.12
N ALA A 161 10.19 5.37 -1.06
CA ALA A 161 9.76 4.05 -0.57
C ALA A 161 9.40 4.06 0.93
N ALA A 162 10.23 4.73 1.75
CA ALA A 162 10.12 4.67 3.21
C ALA A 162 9.11 5.66 3.80
N GLU A 163 8.90 6.83 3.18
CA GLU A 163 8.27 7.97 3.83
C GLU A 163 7.15 8.63 3.00
N ASP A 164 7.05 8.38 1.69
CA ASP A 164 5.98 8.97 0.90
C ASP A 164 4.62 8.42 1.34
N SER A 165 3.71 9.32 1.69
CA SER A 165 2.40 8.97 2.25
C SER A 165 1.47 8.29 1.23
N LEU A 166 1.64 8.56 -0.09
CA LEU A 166 0.87 7.86 -1.12
C LEU A 166 1.37 6.41 -1.27
N VAL A 167 2.69 6.19 -1.18
CA VAL A 167 3.25 4.83 -1.10
C VAL A 167 2.74 4.13 0.16
N GLY A 168 2.74 4.83 1.31
CA GLY A 168 2.24 4.33 2.59
C GLY A 168 0.77 3.90 2.58
N TRP A 169 -0.04 4.49 1.68
CA TRP A 169 -1.40 4.03 1.46
C TRP A 169 -1.47 2.54 1.10
N GLY A 170 -0.45 1.99 0.46
CA GLY A 170 -0.37 0.56 0.11
C GLY A 170 -0.55 -0.39 1.30
N TRP A 171 -0.23 0.04 2.52
CA TRP A 171 -0.42 -0.72 3.77
C TRP A 171 -1.70 -0.35 4.52
N GLN A 172 -2.40 0.70 4.09
CA GLN A 172 -3.69 1.13 4.66
C GLN A 172 -4.74 1.36 3.56
N PRO A 173 -4.98 0.36 2.68
CA PRO A 173 -5.77 0.56 1.47
C PRO A 173 -7.29 0.66 1.72
N GLY A 174 -7.74 0.52 2.98
CA GLY A 174 -9.16 0.50 3.34
C GLY A 174 -9.83 -0.87 3.14
N ALA A 175 -11.10 -0.95 3.45
CA ALA A 175 -11.86 -2.19 3.43
C ALA A 175 -11.90 -2.83 2.03
N GLY A 176 -11.87 -4.17 2.01
CA GLY A 176 -11.99 -4.96 0.78
C GLY A 176 -10.74 -4.99 -0.11
N ARG A 177 -9.59 -4.49 0.37
CA ARG A 177 -8.31 -4.51 -0.35
C ARG A 177 -7.23 -5.14 0.51
N THR A 178 -6.50 -6.09 -0.07
CA THR A 178 -5.36 -6.71 0.60
C THR A 178 -4.22 -5.69 0.74
N PRO A 179 -3.72 -5.39 1.94
CA PRO A 179 -2.53 -4.56 2.14
C PRO A 179 -1.28 -5.17 1.49
N ALA A 180 -0.30 -4.34 1.16
CA ALA A 180 1.02 -4.80 0.77
C ALA A 180 1.67 -5.60 1.92
N PRO A 181 2.58 -6.56 1.63
CA PRO A 181 3.23 -7.37 2.66
C PRO A 181 4.15 -6.53 3.55
N GLY A 182 4.27 -6.94 4.82
CA GLY A 182 5.08 -6.26 5.82
C GLY A 182 4.57 -4.86 6.16
N THR A 183 5.49 -3.93 6.35
CA THR A 183 5.24 -2.52 6.62
C THR A 183 6.00 -1.63 5.64
N GLN A 184 5.59 -0.36 5.50
CA GLN A 184 6.33 0.63 4.71
C GLN A 184 7.77 0.81 5.21
N GLN A 185 7.98 0.76 6.52
CA GLN A 185 9.31 0.89 7.13
C GLN A 185 10.21 -0.28 6.77
N GLU A 186 9.71 -1.53 6.82
CA GLU A 186 10.46 -2.72 6.40
C GLU A 186 10.79 -2.67 4.91
N PHE A 187 9.85 -2.26 4.07
CA PHE A 187 10.08 -2.04 2.64
C PHE A 187 11.15 -0.98 2.40
N GLY A 188 11.04 0.18 3.06
CA GLY A 188 12.05 1.25 2.99
C GLY A 188 13.43 0.79 3.44
N ALA A 189 13.51 -0.02 4.49
CA ALA A 189 14.77 -0.59 4.98
C ALA A 189 15.42 -1.54 3.95
N LEU A 190 14.62 -2.36 3.26
CA LEU A 190 15.11 -3.22 2.17
C LEU A 190 15.65 -2.39 1.00
N ILE A 191 14.93 -1.33 0.58
CA ILE A 191 15.36 -0.44 -0.49
C ILE A 191 16.63 0.32 -0.09
N ARG A 192 16.76 0.78 1.15
CA ARG A 192 17.98 1.40 1.67
C ARG A 192 19.16 0.43 1.61
N ALA A 193 19.00 -0.77 2.16
CA ALA A 193 20.06 -1.79 2.15
C ALA A 193 20.45 -2.22 0.73
N TRP A 194 19.51 -2.28 -0.20
CA TRP A 194 19.77 -2.51 -1.61
C TRP A 194 20.64 -1.40 -2.21
N VAL A 195 20.31 -0.14 -1.96
CA VAL A 195 21.11 1.01 -2.44
C VAL A 195 22.52 0.97 -1.86
N ASP A 196 22.64 0.77 -0.55
CA ASP A 196 23.91 0.75 0.18
C ASP A 196 24.82 -0.41 -0.26
N SER A 197 24.25 -1.50 -0.79
CA SER A 197 24.98 -2.65 -1.35
C SER A 197 25.18 -2.56 -2.87
N GLY A 198 25.14 -1.35 -3.45
CA GLY A 198 25.48 -1.10 -4.85
C GLY A 198 24.32 -1.20 -5.83
N ALA A 199 23.08 -1.29 -5.37
CA ALA A 199 21.86 -1.26 -6.17
C ALA A 199 21.89 -2.21 -7.39
N ALA A 200 22.36 -3.45 -7.21
CA ALA A 200 22.38 -4.46 -8.25
C ALA A 200 20.96 -4.97 -8.55
N CYS A 201 20.67 -5.21 -9.84
CA CYS A 201 19.38 -5.70 -10.28
C CYS A 201 19.41 -7.22 -10.53
N PRO A 202 18.27 -7.92 -10.28
CA PRO A 202 18.06 -9.26 -10.82
C PRO A 202 18.18 -9.29 -12.35
N GLU A 203 18.35 -10.47 -12.91
CA GLU A 203 18.26 -10.66 -14.36
C GLU A 203 16.86 -10.27 -14.87
N PRO A 204 16.76 -9.75 -16.11
CA PRO A 204 15.47 -9.33 -16.73
C PRO A 204 14.48 -10.47 -16.90
#